data_c40e2eff97e27059b7d818cc50ed79fe
#
_entry.id   c40e2eff97e27059b7d818cc50ed79fe
#
_cell.length_a   1.000
_cell.length_b   1.000
_cell.length_c   1.000
_cell.angle_alpha   90.00
_cell.angle_beta   90.00
_cell.angle_gamma   90.00
#
_symmetry.space_group_name_H-M   'P 1'
#
loop_
_entity.id
_entity.type
_entity.pdbx_description
1 polymer ?
#
loop_
_entity_poly.entity_id
_entity_poly.type
_entity_poly.pdbx_seq_one_letter_code
_entity_poly.pdbx_strand_id
1 'polypeptide(L)' 'MKWKVQLYVGGQMFTEEVFAVNRKDAIDTAIARNPKARVIGTNPDLTKWVLLT' A
#
# COMPACT_ATOMS: atom_id res chain seq x y z
N MET A 1 3.61 10.35 -4.67
CA MET A 1 2.71 9.44 -5.38
C MET A 1 2.00 8.55 -4.38
N LYS A 2 0.74 8.24 -4.63
CA LYS A 2 -0.04 7.41 -3.73
C LYS A 2 0.08 5.95 -4.11
N TRP A 3 0.23 5.09 -3.11
CA TRP A 3 0.37 3.66 -3.30
C TRP A 3 -0.65 2.91 -2.46
N LYS A 4 -1.12 1.79 -2.97
CA LYS A 4 -1.96 0.86 -2.21
C LYS A 4 -1.12 -0.35 -1.86
N VAL A 5 -0.94 -0.57 -0.57
CA VAL A 5 -0.15 -1.70 -0.07
C VAL A 5 -1.11 -2.67 0.59
N GLN A 6 -1.18 -3.89 0.05
CA GLN A 6 -2.02 -4.93 0.63
C GLN A 6 -1.25 -5.66 1.70
N LEU A 7 -1.84 -5.76 2.87
CA LEU A 7 -1.21 -6.33 4.05
C LEU A 7 -2.04 -7.49 4.59
N TYR A 8 -1.35 -8.43 5.22
CA TYR A 8 -1.97 -9.56 5.89
C TYR A 8 -1.49 -9.60 7.32
N VAL A 9 -2.40 -9.60 8.27
CA VAL A 9 -2.07 -9.67 9.69
C VAL A 9 -3.21 -10.36 10.43
N GLY A 10 -2.85 -11.33 11.28
CA GLY A 10 -3.83 -11.98 12.14
C GLY A 10 -4.97 -12.67 11.40
N GLY A 11 -4.71 -13.22 10.22
CA GLY A 11 -5.73 -13.88 9.43
C GLY A 11 -6.60 -12.97 8.60
N GLN A 12 -6.30 -11.68 8.57
CA GLN A 12 -7.10 -10.69 7.85
C GLN A 12 -6.26 -9.92 6.84
N MET A 13 -6.87 -9.61 5.70
CA MET A 13 -6.25 -8.78 4.67
C MET A 13 -6.86 -7.39 4.70
N PHE A 14 -6.02 -6.39 4.49
CA PHE A 14 -6.49 -5.03 4.33
C PHE A 14 -5.53 -4.23 3.46
N THR A 15 -6.00 -3.09 2.97
CA THR A 15 -5.21 -2.22 2.12
C THR A 15 -4.87 -0.93 2.85
N GLU A 16 -3.59 -0.60 2.87
CA GLU A 16 -3.10 0.65 3.42
C GLU A 16 -2.76 1.59 2.28
N GLU A 17 -3.26 2.82 2.32
CA GLU A 17 -2.90 3.83 1.33
C GLU A 17 -1.79 4.69 1.89
N VAL A 18 -0.68 4.78 1.17
CA VAL A 18 0.48 5.55 1.62
C VAL A 18 1.00 6.45 0.51
N PHE A 19 1.59 7.58 0.88
CA PHE A 19 2.30 8.43 -0.07
C PHE A 19 3.77 8.09 -0.02
N ALA A 20 4.36 7.82 -1.17
CA ALA A 20 5.76 7.43 -1.26
C ALA A 20 6.31 7.76 -2.63
N VAL A 21 7.63 7.85 -2.73
CA VAL A 21 8.29 8.18 -3.98
C VAL A 21 8.48 6.95 -4.87
N ASN A 22 8.47 5.75 -4.29
CA ASN A 22 8.61 4.51 -5.03
C ASN A 22 8.00 3.35 -4.23
N ARG A 23 8.01 2.16 -4.84
CA ARG A 23 7.44 0.97 -4.24
C ARG A 23 8.09 0.61 -2.91
N LYS A 24 9.42 0.61 -2.87
CA LYS A 24 10.14 0.24 -1.65
C LYS A 24 9.77 1.15 -0.50
N ASP A 25 9.69 2.45 -0.77
CA ASP A 25 9.33 3.43 0.24
C ASP A 25 7.90 3.20 0.72
N ALA A 26 6.99 2.85 -0.20
CA ALA A 26 5.61 2.54 0.17
C ALA A 26 5.54 1.34 1.10
N ILE A 27 6.29 0.28 0.78
CA ILE A 27 6.33 -0.93 1.60
C ILE A 27 6.90 -0.62 2.98
N ASP A 28 8.00 0.12 3.03
CA ASP A 28 8.63 0.48 4.30
C ASP A 28 7.67 1.30 5.17
N THR A 29 6.94 2.23 4.57
CA THR A 29 5.97 3.04 5.29
C THR A 29 4.84 2.19 5.85
N ALA A 30 4.30 1.30 5.03
CA ALA A 30 3.20 0.43 5.46
C ALA A 30 3.62 -0.50 6.59
N ILE A 31 4.82 -1.06 6.51
CA ILE A 31 5.35 -1.94 7.54
C ILE A 31 5.60 -1.17 8.83
N ALA A 32 6.10 0.06 8.73
CA ALA A 32 6.35 0.89 9.91
C ALA A 32 5.06 1.15 10.68
N ARG A 33 3.93 1.27 9.98
CA ARG A 33 2.62 1.48 10.61
C ARG A 33 2.03 0.17 11.12
N ASN A 34 2.42 -0.97 10.52
CA ASN A 34 1.86 -2.28 10.83
C ASN A 34 2.98 -3.29 10.96
N PRO A 35 3.78 -3.21 12.04
CA PRO A 35 5.03 -4.00 12.12
C PRO A 35 4.83 -5.50 12.13
N LYS A 36 3.62 -5.99 12.45
CA LYS A 36 3.34 -7.42 12.45
C LYS A 36 2.71 -7.91 11.16
N ALA A 37 2.49 -7.02 10.22
CA ALA A 37 1.84 -7.38 8.96
C ALA A 37 2.84 -7.88 7.94
N ARG A 38 2.33 -8.66 6.99
CA ARG A 38 3.10 -9.10 5.82
C ARG A 38 2.57 -8.37 4.60
N VAL A 39 3.47 -7.92 3.73
CA VAL A 39 3.08 -7.29 2.47
C VAL A 39 2.83 -8.37 1.44
N ILE A 40 1.62 -8.38 0.88
CA ILE A 40 1.24 -9.35 -0.14
C ILE A 40 1.04 -8.71 -1.52
N GLY A 41 0.97 -7.40 -1.59
CA GLY A 41 0.88 -6.71 -2.88
C GLY A 41 1.12 -5.23 -2.69
N THR A 42 1.70 -4.60 -3.71
CA THR A 42 1.96 -3.16 -3.68
C THR A 42 1.76 -2.62 -5.08
N ASN A 43 0.82 -1.70 -5.23
CA ASN A 43 0.49 -1.13 -6.53
C ASN A 43 0.33 0.38 -6.42
N PRO A 44 0.74 1.14 -7.45
CA PRO A 44 0.45 2.57 -7.47
C PRO A 44 -1.06 2.79 -7.56
N ASP A 45 -1.53 3.82 -6.89
CA ASP A 45 -2.95 4.18 -6.95
C ASP A 45 -3.16 5.11 -8.13
N LEU A 46 -3.77 4.58 -9.17
CA LEU A 46 -4.04 5.31 -10.40
C LEU A 46 -5.52 5.68 -10.54
N THR A 47 -6.25 5.65 -9.44
CA THR A 47 -7.70 5.90 -9.47
C THR A 47 -8.05 7.23 -10.12
N LYS A 48 -7.25 8.27 -9.90
CA LYS A 48 -7.53 9.58 -10.49
C LYS A 48 -7.48 9.56 -12.01
N TRP A 49 -6.69 8.65 -12.60
CA TRP A 49 -6.63 8.51 -14.05
C TRP A 49 -7.91 7.90 -14.59
N VAL A 50 -8.48 6.98 -13.85
CA VAL A 50 -9.74 6.34 -14.21
C VAL A 50 -10.85 7.39 -14.20
N LEU A 51 -10.83 8.28 -13.24
CA LEU A 51 -11.85 9.31 -13.11
C LEU A 51 -11.82 10.35 -14.26
N LEU A 52 -10.67 10.47 -14.91
CA LEU A 52 -10.52 11.42 -16.03
C LEU A 52 -11.00 10.83 -17.35
N THR A 53 -11.23 9.55 -17.40
CA THR A 53 -11.71 8.88 -18.61
C THR A 53 -13.21 8.64 -18.53
#